data_5b0a2d291f24ff212f244a63ac297d11
#
_entry.id   5b0a2d291f24ff212f244a63ac297d11
#
_cell.length_a   1.000
_cell.length_b   1.000
_cell.length_c   1.000
_cell.angle_alpha   90.00
_cell.angle_beta   90.00
_cell.angle_gamma   90.00
#
_symmetry.space_group_name_H-M   'P 1'
#
loop_
_entity.id
_entity.type
_entity.pdbx_description
1 polymer ?
#
loop_
_entity_poly.entity_id
_entity_poly.type
_entity_poly.pdbx_seq_one_letter_code
_entity_poly.pdbx_strand_id
1 'polypeptide(L)'
;MTKKPRTKEADEQEMLFCWATWAEGQTPELALLFHVPNGGRRDAAEAAHLKRQGVRAGVPDLCLPVARGGYHGLFIELKAEDGRPTASQKEWLGRLRVQGYKAEICVGWTAAAAVICEYLGIRPPENLR
;
A
#
# COMPACT_ATOMS: atom_id res chain seq x y z
N MET A 1 13.17 30.33 3.16
CA MET A 1 13.51 29.05 2.50
C MET A 1 12.30 28.13 2.53
N THR A 2 11.78 27.81 1.37
CA THR A 2 10.59 26.98 1.28
C THR A 2 10.98 25.50 1.32
N LYS A 3 10.40 24.79 2.25
CA LYS A 3 10.49 23.31 2.24
C LYS A 3 9.83 22.81 0.96
N LYS A 4 10.44 21.82 0.33
CA LYS A 4 9.79 21.11 -0.76
C LYS A 4 8.52 20.48 -0.21
N PRO A 5 7.34 20.73 -0.80
CA PRO A 5 6.11 20.16 -0.29
C PRO A 5 6.14 18.64 -0.37
N ARG A 6 5.63 18.00 0.66
CA ARG A 6 5.47 16.55 0.68
C ARG A 6 4.36 16.18 -0.30
N THR A 7 4.45 15.00 -0.89
CA THR A 7 3.37 14.50 -1.73
C THR A 7 2.20 14.09 -0.84
N LYS A 8 0.99 14.29 -1.34
CA LYS A 8 -0.22 13.88 -0.61
C LYS A 8 -0.23 12.38 -0.34
N GLU A 9 0.28 11.58 -1.27
CA GLU A 9 0.38 10.13 -1.10
C GLU A 9 1.33 9.75 0.03
N ALA A 10 2.46 10.45 0.16
CA ALA A 10 3.40 10.21 1.26
C ALA A 10 2.76 10.50 2.62
N ASP A 11 1.96 11.56 2.70
CA ASP A 11 1.24 11.90 3.92
C ASP A 11 0.20 10.84 4.28
N GLU A 12 -0.54 10.37 3.29
CA GLU A 12 -1.53 9.31 3.49
C GLU A 12 -0.86 8.03 3.98
N GLN A 13 0.28 7.69 3.41
CA GLN A 13 1.02 6.50 3.82
C GLN A 13 1.52 6.60 5.25
N GLU A 14 2.07 7.74 5.64
CA GLU A 14 2.53 7.94 7.01
C GLU A 14 1.37 7.83 8.02
N MET A 15 0.21 8.40 7.68
CA MET A 15 -0.97 8.28 8.53
C MET A 15 -1.42 6.83 8.68
N LEU A 16 -1.39 6.07 7.58
CA LEU A 16 -1.74 4.65 7.62
C LEU A 16 -0.82 3.87 8.55
N PHE A 17 0.50 4.07 8.45
CA PHE A 17 1.45 3.37 9.30
C PHE A 17 1.42 3.82 10.75
N CYS A 18 1.06 5.08 11.00
CA CYS A 18 0.82 5.56 12.36
C CYS A 18 -0.33 4.78 13.00
N TRP A 19 -1.43 4.64 12.28
CA TRP A 19 -2.56 3.84 12.73
C TRP A 19 -2.17 2.37 12.93
N ALA A 20 -1.48 1.78 11.95
CA ALA A 20 -1.11 0.36 11.98
C ALA A 20 -0.19 0.05 13.17
N THR A 21 0.77 0.94 13.44
CA THR A 21 1.69 0.79 14.57
C THR A 21 0.92 0.81 15.89
N TRP A 22 -0.05 1.71 16.00
CA TRP A 22 -0.90 1.77 17.19
C TRP A 22 -1.75 0.50 17.32
N ALA A 23 -2.33 0.04 16.22
CA ALA A 23 -3.27 -1.08 16.22
C ALA A 23 -2.60 -2.45 16.39
N GLU A 24 -1.30 -2.56 16.08
CA GLU A 24 -0.60 -3.85 16.16
C GLU A 24 -0.53 -4.41 17.58
N GLY A 25 -0.70 -3.56 18.59
CA GLY A 25 -0.75 -4.01 19.98
C GLY A 25 -1.90 -4.99 20.26
N GLN A 26 -3.02 -4.83 19.57
CA GLN A 26 -4.17 -5.73 19.66
C GLN A 26 -4.29 -6.68 18.46
N THR A 27 -3.66 -6.34 17.36
CA THR A 27 -3.70 -7.11 16.11
C THR A 27 -2.27 -7.31 15.62
N PRO A 28 -1.56 -8.31 16.17
CA PRO A 28 -0.13 -8.51 15.87
C PRO A 28 0.19 -8.68 14.39
N GLU A 29 -0.75 -9.15 13.59
CA GLU A 29 -0.55 -9.33 12.14
C GLU A 29 -0.22 -8.02 11.44
N LEU A 30 -0.63 -6.87 12.01
CA LEU A 30 -0.32 -5.57 11.43
C LEU A 30 1.17 -5.22 11.46
N ALA A 31 1.94 -5.91 12.30
CA ALA A 31 3.40 -5.75 12.29
C ALA A 31 4.03 -6.27 10.99
N LEU A 32 3.28 -7.07 10.21
CA LEU A 32 3.75 -7.60 8.93
C LEU A 32 3.46 -6.67 7.75
N LEU A 33 2.66 -5.63 7.96
CA LEU A 33 2.37 -4.67 6.90
C LEU A 33 3.63 -3.89 6.54
N PHE A 34 3.95 -3.83 5.25
CA PHE A 34 5.13 -3.08 4.80
C PHE A 34 4.88 -2.33 3.51
N HIS A 35 5.71 -1.35 3.28
CA HIS A 35 5.69 -0.51 2.09
C HIS A 35 6.75 -0.97 1.09
N VAL A 36 6.38 -0.96 -0.18
CA VAL A 36 7.29 -1.24 -1.29
C VAL A 36 7.73 0.11 -1.88
N PRO A 37 8.98 0.56 -1.65
CA PRO A 37 9.42 1.88 -2.10
C PRO A 37 9.70 1.89 -3.61
N ASN A 38 8.65 1.87 -4.41
CA ASN A 38 8.72 1.75 -5.86
C ASN A 38 8.46 3.08 -6.58
N GLY A 39 8.21 4.14 -5.84
CA GLY A 39 7.97 5.46 -6.40
C GLY A 39 9.12 6.41 -6.14
N GLY A 40 8.98 7.62 -6.65
CA GLY A 40 9.91 8.69 -6.43
C GLY A 40 10.84 8.93 -7.61
N ARG A 41 11.47 10.11 -7.56
CA ARG A 41 12.39 10.53 -8.62
C ARG A 41 13.73 9.86 -8.44
N ARG A 42 14.20 9.24 -9.51
CA ARG A 42 15.53 8.65 -9.56
C ARG A 42 16.14 9.02 -10.90
N ASP A 43 17.45 9.22 -10.94
CA ASP A 43 18.11 9.45 -12.22
C ASP A 43 18.06 8.14 -13.06
N ALA A 44 18.32 8.28 -14.36
CA ALA A 44 18.21 7.17 -15.29
C ALA A 44 19.16 6.01 -14.94
N ALA A 45 20.37 6.33 -14.46
CA ALA A 45 21.36 5.30 -14.13
C ALA A 45 20.92 4.51 -12.89
N GLU A 46 20.41 5.20 -11.86
CA GLU A 46 19.91 4.56 -10.65
C GLU A 46 18.68 3.70 -10.97
N ALA A 47 17.75 4.24 -11.75
CA ALA A 47 16.55 3.50 -12.15
C ALA A 47 16.92 2.22 -12.92
N ALA A 48 17.86 2.31 -13.85
CA ALA A 48 18.32 1.15 -14.62
C ALA A 48 18.99 0.11 -13.71
N HIS A 49 19.80 0.58 -12.76
CA HIS A 49 20.46 -0.29 -11.79
C HIS A 49 19.45 -1.06 -10.94
N LEU A 50 18.46 -0.36 -10.40
CA LEU A 50 17.40 -0.98 -9.58
C LEU A 50 16.57 -1.97 -10.40
N LYS A 51 16.27 -1.63 -11.66
CA LYS A 51 15.56 -2.54 -12.55
C LYS A 51 16.34 -3.84 -12.76
N ARG A 52 17.66 -3.75 -12.95
CA ARG A 52 18.51 -4.94 -13.09
C ARG A 52 18.52 -5.78 -11.82
N GLN A 53 18.31 -5.16 -10.66
CA GLN A 53 18.22 -5.86 -9.38
C GLN A 53 16.82 -6.43 -9.11
N GLY A 54 15.88 -6.23 -10.01
CA GLY A 54 14.55 -6.82 -9.87
C GLY A 54 13.46 -5.87 -9.38
N VAL A 55 13.74 -4.58 -9.29
CA VAL A 55 12.71 -3.60 -8.98
C VAL A 55 11.78 -3.48 -10.18
N ARG A 56 10.48 -3.60 -9.94
CA ARG A 56 9.47 -3.62 -11.00
C ARG A 56 8.53 -2.43 -10.86
N ALA A 57 8.29 -1.74 -11.98
CA ALA A 57 7.31 -0.65 -12.02
C ALA A 57 5.90 -1.23 -11.86
N GLY A 58 5.06 -0.53 -11.10
CA GLY A 58 3.66 -0.89 -10.97
C GLY A 58 3.31 -1.81 -9.81
N VAL A 59 4.31 -2.32 -9.08
CA VAL A 59 4.05 -3.13 -7.88
C VAL A 59 3.27 -2.27 -6.87
N PRO A 60 2.19 -2.79 -6.28
CA PRO A 60 1.43 -2.01 -5.29
C PRO A 60 2.28 -1.52 -4.12
N ASP A 61 1.91 -0.38 -3.56
CA ASP A 61 2.67 0.30 -2.50
C ASP A 61 2.81 -0.51 -1.22
N LEU A 62 1.78 -1.29 -0.89
CA LEU A 62 1.66 -1.93 0.42
C LEU A 62 1.39 -3.40 0.27
N CYS A 63 1.96 -4.18 1.18
CA CYS A 63 1.73 -5.63 1.24
C CYS A 63 1.49 -6.05 2.69
N LEU A 64 0.43 -6.81 2.90
CA LEU A 64 0.15 -7.50 4.15
C LEU A 64 0.19 -9.01 3.87
N PRO A 65 1.32 -9.68 4.17
CA PRO A 65 1.50 -11.10 3.83
C PRO A 65 0.85 -12.03 4.87
N VAL A 66 -0.44 -11.89 5.02
CA VAL A 66 -1.26 -12.68 5.95
C VAL A 66 -2.38 -13.33 5.15
N ALA A 67 -2.51 -14.65 5.25
CA ALA A 67 -3.57 -15.37 4.56
C ALA A 67 -4.88 -15.24 5.33
N ARG A 68 -5.94 -14.83 4.65
CA ARG A 68 -7.29 -14.69 5.21
C ARG A 68 -8.34 -14.88 4.11
N GLY A 69 -9.46 -15.44 4.48
CA GLY A 69 -10.64 -15.50 3.61
C GLY A 69 -10.41 -16.18 2.27
N GLY A 70 -9.49 -17.12 2.20
CA GLY A 70 -9.15 -17.79 0.95
C GLY A 70 -8.09 -17.08 0.12
N TYR A 71 -7.62 -15.93 0.56
CA TYR A 71 -6.55 -15.18 -0.11
C TYR A 71 -5.19 -15.49 0.51
N HIS A 72 -4.15 -15.41 -0.31
CA HIS A 72 -2.77 -15.64 0.15
C HIS A 72 -2.19 -14.43 0.88
N GLY A 73 -2.70 -13.26 0.60
CA GLY A 73 -2.24 -12.01 1.18
C GLY A 73 -3.01 -10.85 0.59
N LEU A 74 -2.72 -9.64 1.06
CA LEU A 74 -3.37 -8.41 0.64
C LEU A 74 -2.33 -7.44 0.09
N PHE A 75 -2.61 -6.89 -1.10
CA PHE A 75 -1.83 -5.80 -1.69
C PHE A 75 -2.73 -4.57 -1.82
N ILE A 76 -2.19 -3.40 -1.53
CA ILE A 76 -2.92 -2.15 -1.66
C ILE A 76 -2.08 -1.15 -2.46
N GLU A 77 -2.69 -0.56 -3.48
CA GLU A 77 -2.15 0.61 -4.16
C GLU A 77 -2.81 1.83 -3.53
N LEU A 78 -2.02 2.64 -2.82
CA LEU A 78 -2.53 3.81 -2.10
C LEU A 78 -2.42 5.05 -2.97
N LYS A 79 -3.53 5.77 -3.10
CA LYS A 79 -3.59 7.01 -3.87
C LYS A 79 -4.09 8.15 -3.00
N ALA A 80 -3.61 9.35 -3.28
CA ALA A 80 -4.21 10.56 -2.74
C ALA A 80 -5.48 10.88 -3.54
N GLU A 81 -6.26 11.83 -3.05
CA GLU A 81 -7.56 12.19 -3.61
C GLU A 81 -7.55 12.40 -5.14
N ASP A 82 -6.53 13.07 -5.64
CA ASP A 82 -6.41 13.38 -7.08
C ASP A 82 -5.63 12.33 -7.86
N GLY A 83 -5.14 11.29 -7.19
CA GLY A 83 -4.30 10.29 -7.81
C GLY A 83 -5.09 9.30 -8.65
N ARG A 84 -4.43 8.81 -9.70
CA ARG A 84 -4.99 7.77 -10.58
C ARG A 84 -3.95 6.66 -10.75
N PRO A 85 -4.39 5.41 -10.75
CA PRO A 85 -3.45 4.31 -11.00
C PRO A 85 -2.96 4.36 -12.45
N THR A 86 -1.69 4.00 -12.64
CA THR A 86 -1.11 3.86 -13.97
C THR A 86 -1.54 2.53 -14.60
N ALA A 87 -1.31 2.38 -15.89
CA ALA A 87 -1.61 1.12 -16.58
C ALA A 87 -0.82 -0.05 -15.97
N SER A 88 0.46 0.15 -15.63
CA SER A 88 1.28 -0.90 -15.03
C SER A 88 0.78 -1.28 -13.63
N GLN A 89 0.30 -0.30 -12.86
CA GLN A 89 -0.29 -0.58 -11.54
C GLN A 89 -1.55 -1.43 -11.66
N LYS A 90 -2.42 -1.10 -12.61
CA LYS A 90 -3.64 -1.88 -12.86
C LYS A 90 -3.32 -3.30 -13.30
N GLU A 91 -2.32 -3.45 -14.15
CA GLU A 91 -1.88 -4.77 -14.61
C GLU A 91 -1.37 -5.63 -13.45
N TRP A 92 -0.55 -5.05 -12.58
CA TRP A 92 -0.05 -5.76 -11.40
C TRP A 92 -1.20 -6.24 -10.50
N LEU A 93 -2.16 -5.35 -10.23
CA LEU A 93 -3.30 -5.72 -9.39
C LEU A 93 -4.08 -6.89 -9.99
N GLY A 94 -4.33 -6.84 -11.30
CA GLY A 94 -5.03 -7.93 -11.99
C GLY A 94 -4.28 -9.26 -11.93
N ARG A 95 -2.97 -9.22 -12.15
CA ARG A 95 -2.15 -10.43 -12.10
C ARG A 95 -2.05 -11.02 -10.70
N LEU A 96 -1.99 -10.17 -9.68
CA LEU A 96 -1.98 -10.63 -8.29
C LEU A 96 -3.31 -11.31 -7.92
N ARG A 97 -4.42 -10.77 -8.40
CA ARG A 97 -5.74 -11.37 -8.17
C ARG A 97 -5.82 -12.77 -8.78
N VAL A 98 -5.28 -12.96 -9.97
CA VAL A 98 -5.22 -14.27 -10.61
C VAL A 98 -4.44 -15.27 -9.76
N GLN A 99 -3.42 -14.80 -9.04
CA GLN A 99 -2.60 -15.66 -8.20
C GLN A 99 -3.21 -15.90 -6.79
N GLY A 100 -4.41 -15.41 -6.55
CA GLY A 100 -5.09 -15.67 -5.28
C GLY A 100 -4.88 -14.64 -4.19
N TYR A 101 -4.37 -13.47 -4.55
CA TYR A 101 -4.23 -12.35 -3.61
C TYR A 101 -5.42 -11.42 -3.69
N LYS A 102 -5.78 -10.80 -2.56
CA LYS A 102 -6.66 -9.65 -2.59
C LYS A 102 -5.81 -8.45 -2.96
N ALA A 103 -6.26 -7.67 -3.92
CA ALA A 103 -5.50 -6.51 -4.41
C ALA A 103 -6.46 -5.37 -4.70
N GLU A 104 -6.25 -4.23 -4.03
CA GLU A 104 -7.18 -3.10 -4.03
C GLU A 104 -6.44 -1.79 -4.27
N ILE A 105 -7.17 -0.83 -4.89
CA ILE A 105 -6.75 0.56 -4.96
C ILE A 105 -7.54 1.28 -3.87
N CYS A 106 -6.84 2.00 -3.00
CA CYS A 106 -7.47 2.76 -1.93
C CYS A 106 -7.10 4.23 -2.07
N VAL A 107 -8.10 5.09 -2.04
CA VAL A 107 -7.91 6.54 -2.07
C VAL A 107 -7.99 7.03 -0.62
N GLY A 108 -6.86 7.46 -0.09
CA GLY A 108 -6.74 7.91 1.29
C GLY A 108 -6.46 6.77 2.26
N TRP A 109 -5.79 7.10 3.36
CA TRP A 109 -5.38 6.12 4.35
C TRP A 109 -6.56 5.47 5.09
N THR A 110 -7.66 6.23 5.27
CA THR A 110 -8.82 5.68 5.97
C THR A 110 -9.48 4.57 5.17
N ALA A 111 -9.53 4.70 3.85
CA ALA A 111 -10.02 3.64 2.98
C ALA A 111 -9.12 2.42 3.05
N ALA A 112 -7.80 2.61 3.05
CA ALA A 112 -6.85 1.52 3.17
C ALA A 112 -6.98 0.81 4.53
N ALA A 113 -7.11 1.57 5.61
CA ALA A 113 -7.30 1.00 6.94
C ALA A 113 -8.61 0.18 7.01
N ALA A 114 -9.68 0.68 6.39
CA ALA A 114 -10.95 -0.05 6.35
C ALA A 114 -10.81 -1.39 5.59
N VAL A 115 -10.11 -1.40 4.48
CA VAL A 115 -9.85 -2.62 3.70
C VAL A 115 -9.03 -3.61 4.53
N ILE A 116 -8.00 -3.14 5.22
CA ILE A 116 -7.16 -3.99 6.07
C ILE A 116 -7.99 -4.60 7.20
N CYS A 117 -8.83 -3.79 7.87
CA CYS A 117 -9.69 -4.27 8.94
C CYS A 117 -10.69 -5.32 8.44
N GLU A 118 -11.32 -5.06 7.31
CA GLU A 118 -12.23 -6.03 6.70
C GLU A 118 -11.50 -7.34 6.36
N TYR A 119 -10.31 -7.22 5.77
CA TYR A 119 -9.50 -8.38 5.40
C TYR A 119 -9.13 -9.24 6.61
N LEU A 120 -8.73 -8.60 7.70
CA LEU A 120 -8.34 -9.30 8.93
C LEU A 120 -9.52 -9.71 9.81
N GLY A 121 -10.73 -9.24 9.48
CA GLY A 121 -11.91 -9.53 10.30
C GLY A 121 -11.93 -8.80 11.63
N ILE A 122 -11.34 -7.61 11.69
CA ILE A 122 -11.31 -6.77 12.89
C ILE A 122 -12.18 -5.53 12.70
N ARG A 123 -12.62 -4.95 13.82
CA ARG A 123 -13.43 -3.74 13.77
C ARG A 123 -12.57 -2.53 13.46
N PRO A 124 -12.94 -1.70 12.47
CA PRO A 124 -12.20 -0.46 12.22
C PRO A 124 -12.41 0.53 13.38
N PRO A 125 -11.44 1.42 13.61
CA PRO A 125 -11.60 2.46 14.61
C PRO A 125 -12.82 3.34 14.33
N GLU A 126 -13.49 3.80 15.37
CA GLU A 126 -14.70 4.61 15.25
C GLU A 126 -14.46 5.92 14.47
N ASN A 127 -13.27 6.45 14.60
CA ASN A 127 -12.90 7.71 13.94
C ASN A 127 -12.56 7.57 12.45
N LEU A 128 -12.70 6.39 11.89
CA LEU A 128 -12.50 6.16 10.44
C LEU A 128 -13.78 6.29 9.62
N ARG A 129 -14.82 6.78 10.23
CA ARG A 129 -16.11 6.96 9.54
C ARG A 129 -16.14 8.22 8.68
#